data_48e025e287c908fa64debfe41ccd03f7
#
_entry.id   48e025e287c908fa64debfe41ccd03f7
#
_cell.length_a   1.000
_cell.length_b   1.000
_cell.length_c   1.000
_cell.angle_alpha   90.00
_cell.angle_beta   90.00
_cell.angle_gamma   90.00
#
_symmetry.space_group_name_H-M   'P 1'
#
loop_
_entity.id
_entity.type
_entity.pdbx_description
1 polymer ?
#
loop_
_entity_poly.entity_id
_entity_poly.type
_entity_poly.pdbx_seq_one_letter_code
_entity_poly.pdbx_strand_id
1 'polypeptide(L)'
;MTQYNRPARRPEGESRFGSLENERPVQGQRPQAQRRPSNPPRPPQGRPSGASVGPSAGALPRGFLPLVGVCALILVAGLLLQGLLPNGFVLTGQKDKAERPVAAQVSEIHGDGPIRLNEIMSANGGVLVDDNGQTPDWVEVANISSRPVSLRGYVLAKNAKAGNVFVFPDLVLEAGQGLVVYADSTLQDDGSGELYAPFRLSSGGDVLMLFNDADVAVDTVNIPALSENTAYVRVDRDHWTVSEQPTPGMLNTEENYRALTSVVQNSPVQLAEIVASNSRLRPDESGVFHDYVMLRNTSGDAVDLSGWYLSDTPRLPRMWKFPQGVVIPGGGTLVVYCSGLNRTADAGHLHTSFRLSSEGETLTLSNAQGQPVDSATYDLLHTDEAYVRGADGSWSVGTPSE
;
A
#
# COMPACT_ATOMS: atom_id res chain seq x y z
N MET A 1 18.42 28.39 -58.07
CA MET A 1 18.97 27.48 -59.10
C MET A 1 19.35 26.21 -58.38
N THR A 2 18.50 25.23 -58.50
CA THR A 2 18.71 23.89 -59.06
C THR A 2 19.38 22.91 -58.08
N GLN A 3 18.94 21.72 -57.78
CA GLN A 3 17.97 20.77 -58.36
C GLN A 3 17.60 19.70 -57.31
N TYR A 4 16.38 19.28 -57.32
CA TYR A 4 15.84 18.07 -56.69
C TYR A 4 16.39 16.81 -57.39
N ASN A 5 16.65 15.72 -56.63
CA ASN A 5 16.62 14.36 -57.15
C ASN A 5 15.91 13.42 -56.17
N ARG A 6 14.83 12.78 -56.66
CA ARG A 6 14.05 11.73 -56.03
C ARG A 6 14.57 10.35 -56.40
N PRO A 7 14.41 9.33 -55.55
CA PRO A 7 14.85 7.96 -55.83
C PRO A 7 13.78 7.14 -56.57
N ALA A 8 14.24 6.09 -57.28
CA ALA A 8 13.53 5.22 -58.14
C ALA A 8 12.82 4.06 -57.40
N ARG A 9 11.78 3.53 -58.07
CA ARG A 9 10.83 2.49 -57.64
C ARG A 9 11.42 1.09 -57.76
N ARG A 10 10.76 0.17 -56.97
CA ARG A 10 10.87 -1.29 -56.99
C ARG A 10 10.56 -1.97 -58.36
N PRO A 11 10.90 -3.25 -58.51
CA PRO A 11 10.03 -4.16 -59.24
C PRO A 11 9.44 -5.27 -58.34
N GLU A 12 8.19 -5.59 -58.62
CA GLU A 12 7.39 -6.74 -58.20
C GLU A 12 7.78 -8.01 -59.00
N GLY A 13 7.47 -9.17 -58.44
CA GLY A 13 7.42 -10.45 -59.11
C GLY A 13 7.70 -11.59 -58.13
N GLU A 14 6.86 -12.39 -57.89
CA GLU A 14 6.01 -13.44 -58.43
C GLU A 14 5.75 -14.53 -57.35
N SER A 15 4.52 -14.95 -57.32
CA SER A 15 3.96 -16.04 -56.54
C SER A 15 4.45 -17.43 -56.98
N ARG A 16 4.64 -18.36 -56.05
CA ARG A 16 4.45 -19.79 -56.33
C ARG A 16 3.71 -20.46 -55.18
N PHE A 17 2.49 -20.88 -55.50
CA PHE A 17 1.71 -21.89 -54.79
C PHE A 17 2.39 -23.27 -54.91
N GLY A 18 2.45 -23.98 -53.80
CA GLY A 18 2.75 -25.41 -53.76
C GLY A 18 1.93 -26.06 -52.66
N SER A 19 0.89 -26.75 -53.06
CA SER A 19 0.03 -27.63 -52.28
C SER A 19 0.78 -28.87 -51.86
N LEU A 20 0.74 -29.28 -50.58
CA LEU A 20 0.99 -30.67 -50.15
C LEU A 20 0.06 -31.01 -48.98
N GLU A 21 -0.84 -31.83 -49.24
CA GLU A 21 -1.36 -33.09 -48.66
C GLU A 21 -1.43 -33.23 -47.12
N ASN A 22 -2.63 -33.62 -46.72
CA ASN A 22 -3.07 -34.14 -45.43
C ASN A 22 -2.25 -35.36 -44.97
N GLU A 23 -1.63 -35.26 -43.80
CA GLU A 23 -1.35 -36.44 -42.98
C GLU A 23 -1.99 -36.29 -41.61
N ARG A 24 -2.81 -37.28 -41.21
CA ARG A 24 -3.45 -37.40 -39.89
C ARG A 24 -2.42 -37.85 -38.86
N PRO A 25 -2.40 -37.28 -37.65
CA PRO A 25 -1.58 -37.79 -36.56
C PRO A 25 -2.21 -39.06 -35.96
N VAL A 26 -1.35 -40.01 -35.73
CA VAL A 26 -1.58 -41.28 -35.02
C VAL A 26 -1.88 -41.00 -33.53
N GLN A 27 -2.90 -41.68 -33.00
CA GLN A 27 -3.23 -41.67 -31.56
C GLN A 27 -2.07 -42.25 -30.73
N GLY A 28 -1.42 -41.39 -29.95
CA GLY A 28 -0.47 -41.74 -28.91
C GLY A 28 -1.16 -41.93 -27.57
N GLN A 29 -0.88 -43.04 -26.91
CA GLN A 29 -1.43 -43.51 -25.65
C GLN A 29 -1.20 -42.49 -24.50
N ARG A 30 -2.23 -42.31 -23.64
CA ARG A 30 -2.16 -41.55 -22.39
C ARG A 30 -1.22 -42.25 -21.39
N PRO A 31 -0.32 -41.50 -20.70
CA PRO A 31 0.39 -42.05 -19.56
C PRO A 31 -0.57 -42.21 -18.36
N GLN A 32 -0.48 -43.36 -17.71
CA GLN A 32 -1.21 -43.69 -16.46
C GLN A 32 -0.77 -42.74 -15.32
N ALA A 33 -1.75 -42.19 -14.61
CA ALA A 33 -1.55 -41.43 -13.42
C ALA A 33 -0.89 -42.27 -12.31
N GLN A 34 0.30 -41.88 -11.86
CA GLN A 34 0.94 -42.44 -10.68
C GLN A 34 0.16 -41.99 -9.44
N ARG A 35 -0.30 -42.96 -8.64
CA ARG A 35 -0.93 -42.77 -7.33
C ARG A 35 0.07 -42.13 -6.36
N ARG A 36 -0.31 -41.02 -5.74
CA ARG A 36 0.40 -40.46 -4.59
C ARG A 36 0.36 -41.43 -3.40
N PRO A 37 1.44 -41.54 -2.63
CA PRO A 37 1.43 -42.35 -1.41
C PRO A 37 0.54 -41.68 -0.36
N SER A 38 -0.24 -42.50 0.34
CA SER A 38 -1.11 -42.13 1.45
C SER A 38 -0.29 -41.71 2.67
N ASN A 39 -0.69 -40.61 3.32
CA ASN A 39 -0.13 -40.14 4.60
C ASN A 39 -0.30 -41.22 5.70
N PRO A 40 0.68 -41.32 6.63
CA PRO A 40 0.56 -42.19 7.79
C PRO A 40 -0.48 -41.62 8.78
N PRO A 41 -1.15 -42.50 9.61
CA PRO A 41 -2.17 -42.11 10.56
C PRO A 41 -1.56 -41.28 11.72
N ARG A 42 -2.27 -40.24 12.16
CA ARG A 42 -1.94 -39.45 13.34
C ARG A 42 -2.07 -40.32 14.62
N PRO A 43 -1.18 -40.13 15.59
CA PRO A 43 -1.35 -40.76 16.91
C PRO A 43 -2.54 -40.13 17.66
N PRO A 44 -3.20 -40.88 18.57
CA PRO A 44 -4.34 -40.41 19.33
C PRO A 44 -3.93 -39.39 20.38
N GLN A 45 -4.56 -38.20 20.32
CA GLN A 45 -4.43 -37.19 21.37
C GLN A 45 -5.21 -37.58 22.59
N GLY A 46 -4.51 -37.79 23.71
CA GLY A 46 -5.10 -37.96 25.01
C GLY A 46 -5.84 -36.71 25.49
N ARG A 47 -7.05 -36.88 26.01
CA ARG A 47 -7.82 -35.85 26.69
C ARG A 47 -7.16 -35.53 28.04
N PRO A 48 -6.93 -34.29 28.40
CA PRO A 48 -6.84 -33.89 29.80
C PRO A 48 -8.24 -33.58 30.32
N SER A 49 -8.54 -34.19 31.45
CA SER A 49 -9.74 -33.98 32.26
C SER A 49 -9.78 -32.58 32.87
N GLY A 50 -10.96 -32.06 32.94
CA GLY A 50 -11.52 -30.84 33.42
C GLY A 50 -10.83 -30.06 34.55
N ALA A 51 -10.79 -28.75 34.30
CA ALA A 51 -11.06 -27.74 35.33
C ALA A 51 -11.80 -26.60 34.62
N SER A 52 -13.06 -26.44 34.98
CA SER A 52 -13.89 -25.32 34.61
C SER A 52 -13.41 -24.07 35.35
N VAL A 53 -12.68 -23.20 34.63
CA VAL A 53 -12.52 -21.84 35.07
C VAL A 53 -13.39 -20.99 34.13
N GLY A 54 -14.46 -20.43 34.68
CA GLY A 54 -15.35 -19.53 34.01
C GLY A 54 -14.58 -18.29 33.52
N PRO A 55 -14.99 -17.68 32.40
CA PRO A 55 -14.35 -16.46 31.94
C PRO A 55 -14.61 -15.35 32.96
N SER A 56 -13.57 -14.86 33.59
CA SER A 56 -13.62 -13.59 34.31
C SER A 56 -13.93 -12.52 33.26
N ALA A 57 -15.11 -11.94 33.40
CA ALA A 57 -15.48 -10.74 32.65
C ALA A 57 -14.45 -9.66 32.95
N GLY A 58 -13.52 -9.45 32.02
CA GLY A 58 -12.64 -8.28 32.01
C GLY A 58 -13.53 -7.05 31.98
N ALA A 59 -13.46 -6.22 33.01
CA ALA A 59 -14.20 -5.00 33.08
C ALA A 59 -13.77 -4.09 31.91
N LEU A 60 -14.69 -3.78 31.02
CA LEU A 60 -14.51 -2.77 29.97
C LEU A 60 -14.06 -1.46 30.64
N PRO A 61 -13.08 -0.77 30.06
CA PRO A 61 -12.66 0.53 30.58
C PRO A 61 -13.87 1.46 30.70
N ARG A 62 -13.98 2.13 31.84
CA ARG A 62 -15.12 2.98 32.22
C ARG A 62 -15.53 4.09 31.25
N GLY A 63 -14.75 4.34 30.18
CA GLY A 63 -15.04 5.36 29.15
C GLY A 63 -15.85 4.86 27.95
N PHE A 64 -16.14 3.57 27.83
CA PHE A 64 -16.80 3.02 26.63
C PHE A 64 -18.33 3.18 26.60
N LEU A 65 -18.97 3.31 27.76
CA LEU A 65 -20.43 3.43 27.84
C LEU A 65 -21.00 4.74 27.27
N PRO A 66 -20.38 5.93 27.48
CA PRO A 66 -20.91 7.17 26.91
C PRO A 66 -20.80 7.22 25.38
N LEU A 67 -19.74 6.66 24.78
CA LEU A 67 -19.53 6.72 23.33
C LEU A 67 -20.63 5.97 22.55
N VAL A 68 -21.04 4.80 23.04
CA VAL A 68 -22.15 4.05 22.45
C VAL A 68 -23.46 4.83 22.56
N GLY A 69 -23.63 5.61 23.63
CA GLY A 69 -24.79 6.44 23.85
C GLY A 69 -24.83 7.64 22.87
N VAL A 70 -23.68 8.25 22.60
CA VAL A 70 -23.59 9.40 21.68
C VAL A 70 -23.83 9.00 20.24
N CYS A 71 -23.26 7.86 19.79
CA CYS A 71 -23.56 7.31 18.45
C CYS A 71 -25.04 6.97 18.30
N ALA A 72 -25.68 6.40 19.34
CA ALA A 72 -27.10 6.10 19.34
C ALA A 72 -27.98 7.36 19.34
N LEU A 73 -27.58 8.42 20.04
CA LEU A 73 -28.30 9.71 20.08
C LEU A 73 -28.24 10.45 18.75
N ILE A 74 -27.12 10.42 18.04
CA ILE A 74 -27.00 11.02 16.70
C ILE A 74 -27.91 10.27 15.71
N LEU A 75 -28.02 8.94 15.80
CA LEU A 75 -28.95 8.14 14.98
C LEU A 75 -30.41 8.44 15.31
N VAL A 76 -30.75 8.63 16.59
CA VAL A 76 -32.10 8.96 17.03
C VAL A 76 -32.47 10.38 16.66
N ALA A 77 -31.54 11.35 16.76
CA ALA A 77 -31.79 12.73 16.33
C ALA A 77 -31.99 12.84 14.80
N GLY A 78 -31.25 12.06 14.00
CA GLY A 78 -31.44 11.97 12.55
C GLY A 78 -32.79 11.35 12.18
N LEU A 79 -33.25 10.33 12.91
CA LEU A 79 -34.56 9.71 12.70
C LEU A 79 -35.73 10.63 13.16
N LEU A 80 -35.55 11.42 14.22
CA LEU A 80 -36.58 12.35 14.71
C LEU A 80 -36.75 13.57 13.78
N LEU A 81 -35.68 14.01 13.10
CA LEU A 81 -35.76 15.09 12.10
C LEU A 81 -36.46 14.64 10.80
N GLN A 82 -36.38 13.34 10.44
CA GLN A 82 -37.14 12.80 9.30
C GLN A 82 -38.66 12.72 9.57
N GLY A 83 -39.08 12.66 10.83
CA GLY A 83 -40.50 12.65 11.21
C GLY A 83 -41.23 14.01 11.14
N LEU A 84 -40.51 15.11 10.90
CA LEU A 84 -41.05 16.48 10.88
C LEU A 84 -41.29 17.05 9.45
N LEU A 85 -41.08 16.26 8.40
CA LEU A 85 -41.42 16.68 7.02
C LEU A 85 -42.80 16.16 6.63
N PRO A 86 -43.74 17.04 6.26
CA PRO A 86 -45.05 16.62 5.80
C PRO A 86 -44.97 16.17 4.34
N ASN A 87 -45.39 14.94 4.09
CA ASN A 87 -45.87 14.33 2.88
C ASN A 87 -45.23 12.99 2.54
N GLY A 88 -46.08 11.99 2.67
CA GLY A 88 -45.84 10.59 2.57
C GLY A 88 -45.18 10.10 1.30
N PHE A 89 -44.25 9.17 1.47
CA PHE A 89 -43.79 8.29 0.42
C PHE A 89 -44.42 6.90 0.61
N VAL A 90 -45.31 6.55 -0.30
CA VAL A 90 -45.92 5.21 -0.38
C VAL A 90 -44.94 4.31 -1.13
N LEU A 91 -44.39 3.30 -0.47
CA LEU A 91 -43.59 2.25 -1.10
C LEU A 91 -44.58 1.25 -1.78
N THR A 92 -44.74 1.34 -3.07
CA THR A 92 -45.30 0.26 -3.90
C THR A 92 -44.15 -0.66 -4.30
N GLY A 93 -44.26 -1.95 -3.93
CA GLY A 93 -43.22 -2.94 -4.17
C GLY A 93 -43.02 -3.25 -5.65
N GLN A 94 -41.76 -3.19 -6.05
CA GLN A 94 -41.26 -3.89 -7.22
C GLN A 94 -39.94 -4.56 -6.83
N LYS A 95 -39.89 -5.91 -6.96
CA LYS A 95 -38.69 -6.69 -6.79
C LYS A 95 -37.80 -6.47 -7.99
N ASP A 96 -36.82 -5.58 -7.87
CA ASP A 96 -35.68 -5.48 -8.76
C ASP A 96 -34.38 -5.57 -7.98
N LYS A 97 -33.39 -6.21 -8.63
CA LYS A 97 -32.03 -6.53 -8.20
C LYS A 97 -31.49 -5.61 -7.09
N ALA A 98 -31.00 -6.22 -6.01
CA ALA A 98 -30.40 -5.56 -4.87
C ALA A 98 -29.32 -4.57 -5.30
N GLU A 99 -29.70 -3.31 -5.50
CA GLU A 99 -28.79 -2.19 -5.42
C GLU A 99 -28.27 -2.13 -3.99
N ARG A 100 -26.95 -2.15 -3.83
CA ARG A 100 -26.32 -1.93 -2.52
C ARG A 100 -26.89 -0.62 -1.97
N PRO A 101 -27.27 -0.57 -0.66
CA PRO A 101 -27.75 0.68 -0.10
C PRO A 101 -26.66 1.74 -0.26
N VAL A 102 -26.98 2.79 -0.99
CA VAL A 102 -26.22 4.04 -0.98
C VAL A 102 -26.09 4.45 0.49
N ALA A 103 -24.87 4.63 0.99
CA ALA A 103 -24.64 5.09 2.34
C ALA A 103 -25.51 6.33 2.55
N ALA A 104 -26.37 6.32 3.58
CA ALA A 104 -27.21 7.45 3.87
C ALA A 104 -26.30 8.66 4.08
N GLN A 105 -26.49 9.72 3.29
CA GLN A 105 -25.71 10.94 3.40
C GLN A 105 -25.93 11.52 4.80
N VAL A 106 -24.93 11.40 5.64
CA VAL A 106 -24.86 12.10 6.93
C VAL A 106 -24.45 13.53 6.64
N SER A 107 -25.09 14.51 7.29
CA SER A 107 -24.67 15.91 7.16
C SER A 107 -23.19 16.03 7.58
N GLU A 108 -22.38 16.60 6.70
CA GLU A 108 -20.96 16.81 6.99
C GLU A 108 -20.81 17.83 8.13
N ILE A 109 -19.90 17.52 9.06
CA ILE A 109 -19.56 18.38 10.18
C ILE A 109 -18.14 18.88 9.96
N HIS A 110 -17.99 20.18 9.80
CA HIS A 110 -16.70 20.84 9.64
C HIS A 110 -16.45 21.72 10.88
N GLY A 111 -16.17 21.06 12.01
CA GLY A 111 -15.91 21.76 13.27
C GLY A 111 -14.60 22.60 13.22
N ASP A 112 -14.26 23.30 14.30
CA ASP A 112 -13.07 24.18 14.43
C ASP A 112 -11.88 23.50 15.14
N GLY A 113 -11.92 22.15 15.32
CA GLY A 113 -10.86 21.39 15.99
C GLY A 113 -9.51 21.45 15.24
N PRO A 114 -8.40 21.27 15.95
CA PRO A 114 -7.07 21.28 15.36
C PRO A 114 -6.76 20.01 14.58
N ILE A 115 -7.43 18.89 14.87
CA ILE A 115 -7.27 17.60 14.19
C ILE A 115 -8.44 17.40 13.23
N ARG A 116 -8.13 16.95 12.00
CA ARG A 116 -9.07 16.75 10.91
C ARG A 116 -8.82 15.42 10.21
N LEU A 117 -9.87 14.85 9.60
CA LEU A 117 -9.71 13.91 8.51
C LEU A 117 -9.04 14.63 7.35
N ASN A 118 -7.96 14.06 6.80
CA ASN A 118 -7.14 14.73 5.81
C ASN A 118 -7.16 13.99 4.46
N GLU A 119 -6.95 12.68 4.46
CA GLU A 119 -6.84 11.88 3.26
C GLU A 119 -7.39 10.47 3.50
N ILE A 120 -8.02 9.86 2.48
CA ILE A 120 -8.65 8.54 2.60
C ILE A 120 -8.41 7.77 1.31
N MET A 121 -7.95 6.54 1.44
CA MET A 121 -7.78 5.60 0.32
C MET A 121 -8.50 4.29 0.62
N SER A 122 -9.56 4.01 -0.13
CA SER A 122 -10.41 2.81 0.04
C SER A 122 -10.20 1.76 -1.06
N ALA A 123 -9.12 1.87 -1.81
CA ALA A 123 -8.68 0.91 -2.83
C ALA A 123 -7.14 1.04 -2.98
N ASN A 124 -6.40 0.67 -1.93
CA ASN A 124 -4.95 0.77 -1.91
C ASN A 124 -4.31 -0.42 -2.64
N GLY A 125 -3.80 -0.19 -3.84
CA GLY A 125 -3.08 -1.16 -4.67
C GLY A 125 -1.56 -1.07 -4.53
N GLY A 126 -1.03 -0.37 -3.49
CA GLY A 126 0.42 -0.26 -3.26
C GLY A 126 0.94 1.16 -3.07
N VAL A 127 0.08 2.16 -2.89
CA VAL A 127 0.50 3.53 -2.54
C VAL A 127 1.19 3.55 -1.17
N LEU A 128 0.65 2.79 -0.21
CA LEU A 128 1.29 2.49 1.07
C LEU A 128 1.29 0.98 1.31
N VAL A 129 2.37 0.50 1.89
CA VAL A 129 2.48 -0.85 2.43
C VAL A 129 2.73 -0.76 3.94
N ASP A 130 2.15 -1.68 4.70
CA ASP A 130 2.41 -1.81 6.13
C ASP A 130 3.73 -2.55 6.41
N ASP A 131 4.11 -2.70 7.67
CA ASP A 131 5.32 -3.41 8.08
C ASP A 131 5.29 -4.92 7.74
N ASN A 132 4.12 -5.48 7.45
CA ASN A 132 3.92 -6.86 6.99
C ASN A 132 3.95 -6.99 5.47
N GLY A 133 4.18 -5.88 4.73
CA GLY A 133 4.16 -5.83 3.27
C GLY A 133 2.77 -6.02 2.68
N GLN A 134 1.71 -5.75 3.45
CA GLN A 134 0.33 -5.73 2.97
C GLN A 134 -0.04 -4.32 2.50
N THR A 135 -1.10 -4.20 1.74
CA THR A 135 -1.62 -2.94 1.20
C THR A 135 -3.03 -2.65 1.72
N PRO A 136 -3.23 -2.52 3.04
CA PRO A 136 -4.55 -2.22 3.56
C PRO A 136 -4.99 -0.82 3.15
N ASP A 137 -6.30 -0.61 3.04
CA ASP A 137 -6.88 0.72 2.91
C ASP A 137 -6.48 1.57 4.11
N TRP A 138 -6.54 2.89 3.98
CA TRP A 138 -6.10 3.76 5.07
C TRP A 138 -6.87 5.06 5.15
N VAL A 139 -6.85 5.66 6.34
CA VAL A 139 -7.39 6.98 6.67
C VAL A 139 -6.27 7.78 7.31
N GLU A 140 -6.13 9.03 6.89
CA GLU A 140 -5.22 9.95 7.53
C GLU A 140 -6.00 11.02 8.31
N VAL A 141 -5.53 11.30 9.53
CA VAL A 141 -5.87 12.50 10.26
C VAL A 141 -4.67 13.45 10.27
N ALA A 142 -4.90 14.76 10.29
CA ALA A 142 -3.82 15.73 10.30
C ALA A 142 -4.05 16.83 11.35
N ASN A 143 -2.94 17.32 11.92
CA ASN A 143 -2.92 18.50 12.74
C ASN A 143 -2.80 19.76 11.86
N ILE A 144 -3.92 20.44 11.65
CA ILE A 144 -3.98 21.66 10.84
C ILE A 144 -3.66 22.94 11.64
N SER A 145 -3.32 22.81 12.92
CA SER A 145 -2.96 23.94 13.77
C SER A 145 -1.45 24.25 13.74
N SER A 146 -1.05 25.36 14.30
CA SER A 146 0.35 25.78 14.36
C SER A 146 1.11 25.29 15.61
N ARG A 147 0.55 24.34 16.36
CA ARG A 147 1.14 23.81 17.61
C ARG A 147 0.92 22.30 17.71
N PRO A 148 1.74 21.56 18.46
CA PRO A 148 1.52 20.16 18.74
C PRO A 148 0.17 19.91 19.42
N VAL A 149 -0.50 18.81 19.05
CA VAL A 149 -1.81 18.41 19.60
C VAL A 149 -1.77 16.92 19.98
N SER A 150 -2.20 16.61 21.21
CA SER A 150 -2.39 15.22 21.65
C SER A 150 -3.64 14.62 21.01
N LEU A 151 -3.53 13.40 20.52
CA LEU A 151 -4.65 12.58 20.01
C LEU A 151 -5.34 11.76 21.10
N ARG A 152 -4.89 11.85 22.33
CA ARG A 152 -5.50 11.14 23.46
C ARG A 152 -6.98 11.43 23.54
N GLY A 153 -7.80 10.37 23.51
CA GLY A 153 -9.26 10.47 23.58
C GLY A 153 -9.95 10.80 22.26
N TYR A 154 -9.20 11.05 21.18
CA TYR A 154 -9.82 11.15 19.87
C TYR A 154 -10.28 9.76 19.39
N VAL A 155 -11.34 9.76 18.57
CA VAL A 155 -11.99 8.54 18.09
C VAL A 155 -12.32 8.69 16.60
N LEU A 156 -11.91 7.70 15.80
CA LEU A 156 -12.31 7.55 14.41
C LEU A 156 -13.41 6.48 14.35
N ALA A 157 -14.56 6.80 13.76
CA ALA A 157 -15.68 5.89 13.61
C ALA A 157 -16.11 5.76 12.16
N LYS A 158 -16.46 4.55 11.75
CA LYS A 158 -17.03 4.26 10.43
C LYS A 158 -18.53 3.99 10.54
N ASN A 159 -19.34 4.72 9.76
CA ASN A 159 -20.79 4.53 9.66
C ASN A 159 -21.52 4.50 11.02
N ALA A 160 -20.99 5.15 12.03
CA ALA A 160 -21.53 5.21 13.40
C ALA A 160 -21.94 3.85 14.00
N LYS A 161 -21.30 2.72 13.59
CA LYS A 161 -21.61 1.37 14.09
C LYS A 161 -20.69 1.02 15.26
N ALA A 162 -21.30 0.48 16.33
CA ALA A 162 -20.54 -0.17 17.39
C ALA A 162 -19.65 -1.29 16.79
N GLY A 163 -18.37 -1.32 17.13
CA GLY A 163 -17.37 -2.23 16.56
C GLY A 163 -16.58 -1.65 15.38
N ASN A 164 -17.05 -0.58 14.76
CA ASN A 164 -16.31 0.16 13.73
C ASN A 164 -15.71 1.46 14.32
N VAL A 165 -15.04 1.34 15.46
CA VAL A 165 -14.51 2.48 16.24
C VAL A 165 -13.05 2.22 16.55
N PHE A 166 -12.20 3.17 16.20
CA PHE A 166 -10.79 3.20 16.53
C PHE A 166 -10.52 4.34 17.52
N VAL A 167 -9.94 4.02 18.67
CA VAL A 167 -9.54 4.99 19.68
C VAL A 167 -8.05 5.26 19.51
N PHE A 168 -7.70 6.52 19.27
CA PHE A 168 -6.30 6.89 19.11
C PHE A 168 -5.53 6.69 20.43
N PRO A 169 -4.31 6.12 20.36
CA PRO A 169 -3.42 6.05 21.50
C PRO A 169 -2.95 7.45 21.93
N ASP A 170 -2.25 7.55 23.07
CA ASP A 170 -1.68 8.80 23.56
C ASP A 170 -0.47 9.21 22.72
N LEU A 171 -0.73 9.78 21.55
CA LEU A 171 0.26 10.30 20.60
C LEU A 171 0.11 11.81 20.46
N VAL A 172 1.20 12.46 20.11
CA VAL A 172 1.22 13.89 19.79
C VAL A 172 1.51 14.07 18.32
N LEU A 173 0.67 14.80 17.61
CA LEU A 173 0.93 15.24 16.25
C LEU A 173 1.52 16.66 16.27
N GLU A 174 2.67 16.81 15.62
CA GLU A 174 3.29 18.10 15.38
C GLU A 174 2.45 18.96 14.42
N ALA A 175 2.69 20.27 14.40
CA ALA A 175 2.02 21.19 13.49
C ALA A 175 2.23 20.77 12.03
N GLY A 176 1.14 20.59 11.27
CA GLY A 176 1.18 20.17 9.88
C GLY A 176 1.46 18.67 9.64
N GLN A 177 1.60 17.87 10.69
CA GLN A 177 1.83 16.44 10.57
C GLN A 177 0.53 15.68 10.27
N GLY A 178 0.60 14.74 9.31
CA GLY A 178 -0.40 13.70 9.06
C GLY A 178 -0.08 12.41 9.84
N LEU A 179 -1.11 11.65 10.18
CA LEU A 179 -1.00 10.33 10.80
C LEU A 179 -1.92 9.35 10.07
N VAL A 180 -1.32 8.34 9.48
CA VAL A 180 -2.03 7.25 8.81
C VAL A 180 -2.54 6.24 9.82
N VAL A 181 -3.78 5.78 9.62
CA VAL A 181 -4.41 4.66 10.31
C VAL A 181 -4.86 3.67 9.23
N TYR A 182 -4.29 2.49 9.22
CA TYR A 182 -4.70 1.42 8.32
C TYR A 182 -6.09 0.89 8.68
N ALA A 183 -6.92 0.68 7.69
CA ALA A 183 -8.31 0.24 7.86
C ALA A 183 -8.44 -1.25 7.50
N ASP A 184 -8.02 -2.13 8.40
CA ASP A 184 -8.17 -3.57 8.26
C ASP A 184 -8.59 -4.25 9.56
N SER A 185 -9.78 -4.85 9.53
CA SER A 185 -10.35 -5.55 10.69
C SER A 185 -9.66 -6.89 11.03
N THR A 186 -8.75 -7.36 10.19
CA THR A 186 -8.02 -8.62 10.41
C THR A 186 -6.62 -8.41 10.98
N LEU A 187 -6.09 -7.19 10.86
CA LEU A 187 -4.82 -6.80 11.41
C LEU A 187 -5.00 -6.18 12.80
N GLN A 188 -4.01 -6.30 13.64
CA GLN A 188 -3.98 -5.75 14.99
C GLN A 188 -2.61 -5.12 15.21
N ASP A 189 -2.52 -4.25 16.20
CA ASP A 189 -1.24 -3.72 16.68
C ASP A 189 -0.31 -4.89 17.07
N ASP A 190 0.75 -5.05 16.32
CA ASP A 190 1.79 -6.07 16.51
C ASP A 190 3.04 -5.51 17.22
N GLY A 191 2.96 -4.25 17.67
CA GLY A 191 4.06 -3.53 18.31
C GLY A 191 5.01 -2.85 17.32
N SER A 192 4.69 -2.82 16.03
CA SER A 192 5.44 -2.10 15.00
C SER A 192 5.33 -0.58 15.17
N GLY A 193 4.28 -0.12 15.83
CA GLY A 193 3.92 1.30 15.94
C GLY A 193 2.96 1.77 14.86
N GLU A 194 2.58 0.89 13.92
CA GLU A 194 1.53 1.16 12.97
C GLU A 194 0.14 1.05 13.62
N LEU A 195 -0.80 1.85 13.13
CA LEU A 195 -2.13 1.93 13.70
C LEU A 195 -3.15 1.23 12.79
N TYR A 196 -3.94 0.31 13.36
CA TYR A 196 -4.95 -0.46 12.63
C TYR A 196 -6.35 -0.23 13.21
N ALA A 197 -7.25 0.33 12.39
CA ALA A 197 -8.65 0.45 12.74
C ALA A 197 -9.37 -0.89 12.54
N PRO A 198 -10.28 -1.29 13.45
CA PRO A 198 -10.96 -2.59 13.41
C PRO A 198 -12.09 -2.64 12.37
N PHE A 199 -11.90 -1.97 11.23
CA PHE A 199 -12.85 -1.96 10.13
C PHE A 199 -12.11 -1.83 8.79
N ARG A 200 -12.77 -2.25 7.71
CA ARG A 200 -12.32 -2.04 6.33
C ARG A 200 -13.12 -0.93 5.68
N LEU A 201 -12.50 -0.21 4.74
CA LEU A 201 -13.22 0.72 3.88
C LEU A 201 -13.86 -0.02 2.69
N SER A 202 -14.82 0.65 2.07
CA SER A 202 -15.48 0.16 0.86
C SER A 202 -15.10 1.05 -0.32
N SER A 203 -14.57 0.47 -1.39
CA SER A 203 -14.32 1.20 -2.64
C SER A 203 -15.60 1.82 -3.25
N GLY A 204 -16.78 1.34 -2.84
CA GLY A 204 -18.07 1.89 -3.25
C GLY A 204 -18.54 3.10 -2.43
N GLY A 205 -17.76 3.55 -1.46
CA GLY A 205 -18.06 4.68 -0.58
C GLY A 205 -18.43 4.28 0.85
N ASP A 206 -18.15 5.19 1.78
CA ASP A 206 -18.35 5.05 3.23
C ASP A 206 -18.56 6.42 3.89
N VAL A 207 -18.88 6.40 5.19
CA VAL A 207 -18.93 7.60 6.03
C VAL A 207 -17.94 7.45 7.17
N LEU A 208 -17.05 8.42 7.33
CA LEU A 208 -16.14 8.51 8.47
C LEU A 208 -16.50 9.72 9.34
N MET A 209 -16.32 9.55 10.64
CA MET A 209 -16.54 10.57 11.65
C MET A 209 -15.34 10.61 12.58
N LEU A 210 -14.89 11.81 12.92
CA LEU A 210 -13.84 12.06 13.91
C LEU A 210 -14.44 12.76 15.12
N PHE A 211 -14.20 12.20 16.30
CA PHE A 211 -14.62 12.77 17.58
C PHE A 211 -13.38 13.22 18.36
N ASN A 212 -13.52 14.28 19.12
CA ASN A 212 -12.47 14.75 20.05
C ASN A 212 -12.58 14.04 21.41
N ASP A 213 -11.71 14.40 22.35
CA ASP A 213 -11.64 13.89 23.72
C ASP A 213 -12.86 14.24 24.60
N ALA A 214 -13.72 15.14 24.15
CA ALA A 214 -15.00 15.48 24.79
C ALA A 214 -16.19 14.74 24.15
N ASP A 215 -15.96 13.71 23.33
CA ASP A 215 -16.97 12.97 22.57
C ASP A 215 -17.80 13.84 21.60
N VAL A 216 -17.25 14.98 21.16
CA VAL A 216 -17.88 15.85 20.17
C VAL A 216 -17.38 15.50 18.78
N ALA A 217 -18.31 15.27 17.84
CA ALA A 217 -17.96 15.11 16.44
C ALA A 217 -17.36 16.42 15.90
N VAL A 218 -16.09 16.36 15.51
CA VAL A 218 -15.33 17.53 15.02
C VAL A 218 -15.15 17.50 13.51
N ASP A 219 -15.37 16.33 12.89
CA ASP A 219 -15.28 16.19 11.45
C ASP A 219 -16.12 14.99 10.96
N THR A 220 -16.70 15.10 9.77
CA THR A 220 -17.44 14.02 9.13
C THR A 220 -17.28 14.13 7.63
N VAL A 221 -17.00 13.01 6.97
CA VAL A 221 -16.83 12.94 5.52
C VAL A 221 -17.63 11.81 4.91
N ASN A 222 -18.30 12.10 3.80
CA ASN A 222 -18.93 11.11 2.93
C ASN A 222 -17.96 10.76 1.80
N ILE A 223 -17.37 9.58 1.85
CA ILE A 223 -16.38 9.11 0.88
C ILE A 223 -17.14 8.63 -0.37
N PRO A 224 -16.83 9.14 -1.56
CA PRO A 224 -17.40 8.62 -2.81
C PRO A 224 -16.80 7.25 -3.17
N ALA A 225 -17.28 6.65 -4.25
CA ALA A 225 -16.58 5.51 -4.85
C ALA A 225 -15.21 5.94 -5.37
N LEU A 226 -14.16 5.20 -4.99
CA LEU A 226 -12.78 5.46 -5.38
C LEU A 226 -12.24 4.35 -6.29
N SER A 227 -11.47 4.74 -7.30
CA SER A 227 -10.66 3.83 -8.11
C SER A 227 -9.41 3.40 -7.36
N GLU A 228 -8.80 2.31 -7.80
CA GLU A 228 -7.54 1.84 -7.24
C GLU A 228 -6.46 2.94 -7.29
N ASN A 229 -5.73 3.09 -6.18
CA ASN A 229 -4.65 4.06 -5.99
C ASN A 229 -5.08 5.54 -6.14
N THR A 230 -6.38 5.83 -6.01
CA THR A 230 -6.85 7.21 -5.87
C THR A 230 -7.26 7.48 -4.43
N ALA A 231 -6.94 8.68 -3.96
CA ALA A 231 -7.29 9.14 -2.62
C ALA A 231 -8.40 10.19 -2.66
N TYR A 232 -9.24 10.23 -1.63
CA TYR A 232 -10.16 11.33 -1.38
C TYR A 232 -9.45 12.29 -0.43
N VAL A 233 -9.06 13.45 -0.92
CA VAL A 233 -8.16 14.39 -0.26
C VAL A 233 -8.89 15.67 0.12
N ARG A 234 -8.63 16.17 1.32
CA ARG A 234 -9.11 17.48 1.76
C ARG A 234 -8.27 18.58 1.12
N VAL A 235 -8.91 19.47 0.38
CA VAL A 235 -8.26 20.63 -0.28
C VAL A 235 -8.25 21.85 0.65
N ASP A 236 -9.36 22.07 1.33
CA ASP A 236 -9.52 23.13 2.33
C ASP A 236 -10.49 22.69 3.43
N ARG A 237 -10.95 23.61 4.25
CA ARG A 237 -11.83 23.33 5.39
C ARG A 237 -13.06 22.48 4.99
N ASP A 238 -13.69 22.82 3.87
CA ASP A 238 -15.03 22.34 3.51
C ASP A 238 -15.03 21.57 2.18
N HIS A 239 -13.90 21.50 1.47
CA HIS A 239 -13.82 20.89 0.16
C HIS A 239 -12.89 19.68 0.11
N TRP A 240 -13.41 18.66 -0.53
CA TRP A 240 -12.71 17.41 -0.82
C TRP A 240 -12.71 17.13 -2.33
N THR A 241 -11.69 16.47 -2.81
CA THR A 241 -11.60 16.03 -4.21
C THR A 241 -10.96 14.64 -4.32
N VAL A 242 -11.19 13.95 -5.42
CA VAL A 242 -10.45 12.73 -5.75
C VAL A 242 -9.13 13.13 -6.38
N SER A 243 -8.04 12.53 -5.93
CA SER A 243 -6.68 12.81 -6.37
C SER A 243 -5.92 11.53 -6.72
N GLU A 244 -5.14 11.56 -7.80
CA GLU A 244 -4.13 10.56 -8.13
C GLU A 244 -2.76 10.90 -7.51
N GLN A 245 -2.70 11.94 -6.67
CA GLN A 245 -1.51 12.45 -6.02
C GLN A 245 -1.66 12.40 -4.50
N PRO A 246 -1.64 11.21 -3.90
CA PRO A 246 -1.74 11.06 -2.46
C PRO A 246 -0.49 11.62 -1.75
N THR A 247 -0.69 12.16 -0.55
CA THR A 247 0.39 12.74 0.28
C THR A 247 0.41 12.13 1.69
N PRO A 248 0.47 10.79 1.84
CA PRO A 248 0.35 10.15 3.14
C PRO A 248 1.44 10.60 4.11
N GLY A 249 1.04 10.93 5.32
CA GLY A 249 1.89 11.46 6.40
C GLY A 249 2.03 12.99 6.39
N MET A 250 1.38 13.70 5.44
CA MET A 250 1.51 15.14 5.26
C MET A 250 0.17 15.79 4.92
N LEU A 251 0.12 17.13 4.98
CA LEU A 251 -1.03 17.87 4.45
C LEU A 251 -1.08 17.79 2.91
N ASN A 252 -2.29 17.77 2.34
CA ASN A 252 -2.53 17.71 0.90
C ASN A 252 -2.18 19.04 0.22
N THR A 253 -0.90 19.30 -0.01
CA THR A 253 -0.40 20.48 -0.70
C THR A 253 0.48 20.10 -1.87
N GLU A 254 0.52 20.94 -2.90
CA GLU A 254 1.42 20.75 -4.04
C GLU A 254 2.89 20.70 -3.60
N GLU A 255 3.28 21.45 -2.56
CA GLU A 255 4.63 21.44 -2.01
C GLU A 255 4.95 20.07 -1.40
N ASN A 256 4.04 19.51 -0.59
CA ASN A 256 4.22 18.19 0.02
C ASN A 256 4.23 17.07 -1.03
N TYR A 257 3.37 17.15 -2.03
CA TYR A 257 3.39 16.20 -3.15
C TYR A 257 4.73 16.25 -3.90
N ARG A 258 5.24 17.45 -4.19
CA ARG A 258 6.58 17.61 -4.79
C ARG A 258 7.68 17.06 -3.88
N ALA A 259 7.59 17.29 -2.58
CA ALA A 259 8.56 16.72 -1.63
C ALA A 259 8.57 15.19 -1.66
N LEU A 260 7.41 14.54 -1.84
CA LEU A 260 7.30 13.08 -1.95
C LEU A 260 7.75 12.52 -3.31
N THR A 261 7.80 13.34 -4.35
CA THR A 261 8.12 12.88 -5.72
C THR A 261 9.47 13.38 -6.21
N SER A 262 10.10 14.35 -5.53
CA SER A 262 11.40 14.89 -5.89
C SER A 262 12.52 14.12 -5.19
N VAL A 263 13.59 13.78 -5.93
CA VAL A 263 14.75 13.08 -5.38
C VAL A 263 15.50 13.99 -4.39
N VAL A 264 15.61 13.53 -3.14
CA VAL A 264 16.43 14.16 -2.10
C VAL A 264 17.91 13.96 -2.43
N GLN A 265 18.63 15.04 -2.63
CA GLN A 265 20.04 14.98 -3.00
C GLN A 265 20.94 14.58 -1.81
N ASN A 266 22.08 13.95 -2.12
CA ASN A 266 23.13 13.60 -1.14
C ASN A 266 22.73 12.53 -0.11
N SER A 267 21.85 11.59 -0.47
CA SER A 267 21.64 10.40 0.36
C SER A 267 22.94 9.60 0.47
N PRO A 268 23.30 9.11 1.68
CA PRO A 268 24.44 8.23 1.85
C PRO A 268 24.23 6.85 1.22
N VAL A 269 22.98 6.43 1.01
CA VAL A 269 22.66 5.14 0.40
C VAL A 269 22.14 5.36 -1.02
N GLN A 270 22.68 4.57 -1.94
CA GLN A 270 22.42 4.65 -3.36
C GLN A 270 22.17 3.26 -3.97
N LEU A 271 21.43 3.21 -5.07
CA LEU A 271 21.41 2.07 -5.98
C LEU A 271 22.81 1.92 -6.60
N ALA A 272 23.38 0.73 -6.59
CA ALA A 272 24.73 0.49 -7.08
C ALA A 272 24.80 -0.50 -8.25
N GLU A 273 23.92 -1.50 -8.25
CA GLU A 273 23.86 -2.55 -9.27
C GLU A 273 22.45 -3.07 -9.42
N ILE A 274 22.03 -3.37 -10.66
CA ILE A 274 20.74 -3.95 -11.00
C ILE A 274 20.96 -5.14 -11.93
N VAL A 275 20.39 -6.29 -11.60
CA VAL A 275 20.38 -7.51 -12.44
C VAL A 275 18.94 -7.95 -12.61
N ALA A 276 18.39 -7.73 -13.82
CA ALA A 276 16.98 -7.97 -14.13
C ALA A 276 16.72 -9.27 -14.91
N SER A 277 17.73 -10.10 -15.09
CA SER A 277 17.62 -11.45 -15.66
C SER A 277 18.75 -12.30 -15.11
N ASN A 278 18.53 -12.97 -13.98
CA ASN A 278 19.55 -13.71 -13.24
C ASN A 278 19.37 -15.23 -13.42
N SER A 279 20.39 -15.92 -13.91
CA SER A 279 20.38 -17.37 -14.05
C SER A 279 21.44 -18.09 -13.23
N ARG A 280 22.51 -17.40 -12.79
CA ARG A 280 23.66 -18.02 -12.13
C ARG A 280 24.44 -17.11 -11.17
N LEU A 281 24.08 -15.83 -11.10
CA LEU A 281 24.70 -14.89 -10.19
C LEU A 281 24.09 -15.09 -8.81
N ARG A 282 24.69 -14.67 -7.75
CA ARG A 282 24.18 -14.57 -6.37
C ARG A 282 22.86 -15.33 -6.08
N PRO A 283 22.89 -16.62 -5.73
CA PRO A 283 21.68 -17.33 -5.32
C PRO A 283 21.18 -16.79 -3.97
N ASP A 284 19.87 -16.92 -3.74
CA ASP A 284 19.30 -16.67 -2.42
C ASP A 284 19.69 -17.75 -1.39
N GLU A 285 19.18 -17.67 -0.18
CA GLU A 285 19.42 -18.63 0.92
C GLU A 285 18.94 -20.07 0.61
N SER A 286 18.05 -20.21 -0.39
CA SER A 286 17.54 -21.50 -0.86
C SER A 286 18.28 -22.03 -2.08
N GLY A 287 19.30 -21.31 -2.57
CA GLY A 287 20.04 -21.63 -3.78
C GLY A 287 19.31 -21.27 -5.07
N VAL A 288 18.27 -20.43 -5.00
CA VAL A 288 17.50 -20.00 -6.17
C VAL A 288 18.06 -18.67 -6.70
N PHE A 289 18.16 -18.56 -8.01
CA PHE A 289 18.61 -17.33 -8.66
C PHE A 289 17.40 -16.42 -8.94
N HIS A 290 17.36 -15.30 -8.26
CA HIS A 290 16.37 -14.24 -8.46
C HIS A 290 17.06 -13.00 -9.00
N ASP A 291 16.33 -12.18 -9.73
CA ASP A 291 16.77 -10.83 -10.04
C ASP A 291 17.06 -10.08 -8.74
N TYR A 292 17.97 -9.12 -8.79
CA TYR A 292 18.34 -8.40 -7.57
C TYR A 292 18.77 -6.96 -7.84
N VAL A 293 18.70 -6.15 -6.81
CA VAL A 293 19.33 -4.85 -6.73
C VAL A 293 20.35 -4.84 -5.60
N MET A 294 21.48 -4.17 -5.81
CA MET A 294 22.45 -3.91 -4.76
C MET A 294 22.41 -2.43 -4.38
N LEU A 295 22.29 -2.19 -3.09
CA LEU A 295 22.43 -0.88 -2.48
C LEU A 295 23.85 -0.72 -1.95
N ARG A 296 24.35 0.51 -1.93
CA ARG A 296 25.66 0.87 -1.37
C ARG A 296 25.51 2.06 -0.44
N ASN A 297 26.10 1.93 0.76
CA ASN A 297 26.32 3.05 1.65
C ASN A 297 27.65 3.71 1.32
N THR A 298 27.62 4.94 0.88
CA THR A 298 28.82 5.71 0.48
C THR A 298 29.43 6.52 1.61
N SER A 299 28.77 6.56 2.78
CA SER A 299 29.28 7.22 3.99
C SER A 299 30.23 6.33 4.79
N GLY A 300 30.94 6.91 5.78
CA GLY A 300 31.75 6.18 6.73
C GLY A 300 30.96 5.57 7.88
N ASP A 301 29.72 5.98 8.08
CA ASP A 301 28.87 5.56 9.19
C ASP A 301 27.83 4.53 8.72
N ALA A 302 27.36 3.69 9.65
CA ALA A 302 26.27 2.76 9.36
C ALA A 302 24.94 3.52 9.14
N VAL A 303 24.14 3.09 8.18
CA VAL A 303 22.82 3.67 7.89
C VAL A 303 21.75 2.64 8.13
N ASP A 304 20.75 2.98 8.96
CA ASP A 304 19.57 2.20 9.22
C ASP A 304 18.53 2.46 8.10
N LEU A 305 18.11 1.40 7.42
CA LEU A 305 17.10 1.41 6.37
C LEU A 305 15.69 1.05 6.87
N SER A 306 15.50 0.91 8.20
CA SER A 306 14.17 0.60 8.76
C SER A 306 13.11 1.56 8.23
N GLY A 307 12.06 1.02 7.61
CA GLY A 307 10.98 1.81 7.03
C GLY A 307 11.30 2.54 5.73
N TRP A 308 12.48 2.38 5.14
CA TRP A 308 12.75 2.82 3.78
C TRP A 308 11.95 2.01 2.76
N TYR A 309 11.95 2.44 1.51
CA TYR A 309 11.17 1.78 0.47
C TYR A 309 11.97 1.57 -0.81
N LEU A 310 11.62 0.50 -1.54
CA LEU A 310 12.10 0.21 -2.88
C LEU A 310 10.89 -0.02 -3.80
N SER A 311 10.94 0.51 -5.02
CA SER A 311 9.87 0.37 -6.01
C SER A 311 10.42 0.24 -7.42
N ASP A 312 9.77 -0.58 -8.24
CA ASP A 312 9.95 -0.67 -9.70
C ASP A 312 8.98 0.27 -10.45
N THR A 313 8.12 0.97 -9.73
CA THR A 313 7.09 1.84 -10.29
C THR A 313 7.22 3.25 -9.70
N PRO A 314 7.72 4.24 -10.44
CA PRO A 314 7.94 5.61 -9.93
C PRO A 314 6.71 6.29 -9.34
N ARG A 315 5.50 5.89 -9.79
CA ARG A 315 4.24 6.42 -9.25
C ARG A 315 3.88 5.87 -7.87
N LEU A 316 4.49 4.74 -7.47
CA LEU A 316 4.27 4.07 -6.19
C LEU A 316 5.59 3.96 -5.42
N PRO A 317 6.22 5.06 -5.00
CA PRO A 317 7.57 5.06 -4.43
C PRO A 317 7.70 4.28 -3.11
N ARG A 318 6.58 3.88 -2.50
CA ARG A 318 6.49 3.13 -1.24
C ARG A 318 6.00 1.69 -1.44
N MET A 319 6.28 1.08 -2.58
CA MET A 319 5.72 -0.21 -2.99
C MET A 319 6.21 -1.39 -2.15
N TRP A 320 7.45 -1.38 -1.68
CA TRP A 320 7.99 -2.39 -0.78
C TRP A 320 8.81 -1.73 0.33
N LYS A 321 8.56 -2.11 1.58
CA LYS A 321 9.12 -1.49 2.77
C LYS A 321 10.24 -2.36 3.35
N PHE A 322 11.38 -1.75 3.66
CA PHE A 322 12.45 -2.42 4.38
C PHE A 322 12.02 -2.70 5.82
N PRO A 323 12.21 -3.93 6.32
CA PRO A 323 11.84 -4.29 7.69
C PRO A 323 12.74 -3.57 8.72
N GLN A 324 12.30 -3.62 9.99
CA GLN A 324 13.06 -3.05 11.09
C GLN A 324 14.42 -3.74 11.26
N GLY A 325 15.45 -2.97 11.57
CA GLY A 325 16.80 -3.48 11.87
C GLY A 325 17.67 -3.77 10.65
N VAL A 326 17.25 -3.40 9.44
CA VAL A 326 18.11 -3.50 8.25
C VAL A 326 19.11 -2.35 8.24
N VAL A 327 20.39 -2.68 8.37
CA VAL A 327 21.49 -1.70 8.47
C VAL A 327 22.55 -1.98 7.42
N ILE A 328 23.00 -0.95 6.70
CA ILE A 328 24.18 -1.04 5.82
C ILE A 328 25.37 -0.39 6.53
N PRO A 329 26.43 -1.13 6.85
CA PRO A 329 27.65 -0.54 7.43
C PRO A 329 28.26 0.55 6.54
N GLY A 330 29.06 1.44 7.12
CA GLY A 330 29.79 2.45 6.35
C GLY A 330 30.66 1.84 5.26
N GLY A 331 30.52 2.29 4.02
CA GLY A 331 31.16 1.72 2.84
C GLY A 331 30.65 0.35 2.40
N GLY A 332 29.67 -0.22 3.11
CA GLY A 332 29.10 -1.56 2.85
C GLY A 332 28.06 -1.58 1.74
N THR A 333 27.64 -2.78 1.40
CA THR A 333 26.58 -3.06 0.41
C THR A 333 25.50 -3.95 0.98
N LEU A 334 24.31 -3.93 0.38
CA LEU A 334 23.18 -4.79 0.71
C LEU A 334 22.53 -5.28 -0.59
N VAL A 335 22.34 -6.58 -0.72
CA VAL A 335 21.60 -7.19 -1.83
C VAL A 335 20.13 -7.38 -1.42
N VAL A 336 19.24 -7.00 -2.31
CA VAL A 336 17.79 -7.21 -2.18
C VAL A 336 17.31 -7.99 -3.40
N TYR A 337 16.73 -9.17 -3.18
CA TYR A 337 16.21 -10.03 -4.25
C TYR A 337 14.84 -9.55 -4.70
N CYS A 338 14.69 -9.27 -5.97
CA CYS A 338 13.43 -8.86 -6.59
C CYS A 338 12.64 -10.08 -7.05
N SER A 339 12.20 -10.89 -6.10
CA SER A 339 11.63 -12.22 -6.34
C SER A 339 10.11 -12.27 -6.40
N GLY A 340 9.42 -11.23 -5.96
CA GLY A 340 7.97 -11.21 -5.78
C GLY A 340 7.47 -12.05 -4.58
N LEU A 341 8.38 -12.51 -3.70
CA LEU A 341 8.02 -13.36 -2.56
C LEU A 341 7.57 -12.57 -1.34
N ASN A 342 7.87 -11.28 -1.31
CA ASN A 342 7.55 -10.36 -0.20
C ASN A 342 7.98 -10.91 1.16
N ARG A 343 9.25 -11.35 1.27
CA ARG A 343 9.84 -11.87 2.52
C ARG A 343 10.73 -10.82 3.17
N THR A 344 10.36 -10.42 4.36
CA THR A 344 11.04 -9.38 5.16
C THR A 344 11.50 -9.88 6.53
N ALA A 345 11.12 -11.10 6.93
CA ALA A 345 11.38 -11.63 8.28
C ALA A 345 12.84 -11.88 8.60
N ASP A 346 13.71 -12.01 7.59
CA ASP A 346 15.14 -12.17 7.74
C ASP A 346 15.87 -10.98 7.10
N ALA A 347 16.42 -10.09 7.92
CA ALA A 347 17.13 -8.89 7.47
C ALA A 347 18.37 -9.19 6.59
N GLY A 348 18.86 -10.44 6.59
CA GLY A 348 19.97 -10.90 5.74
C GLY A 348 19.54 -11.36 4.36
N HIS A 349 18.25 -11.70 4.17
CA HIS A 349 17.71 -12.26 2.93
C HIS A 349 16.40 -11.58 2.56
N LEU A 350 16.53 -10.39 2.02
CA LEU A 350 15.40 -9.53 1.68
C LEU A 350 14.85 -9.85 0.29
N HIS A 351 13.53 -10.03 0.21
CA HIS A 351 12.83 -10.33 -1.04
C HIS A 351 11.67 -9.35 -1.23
N THR A 352 11.69 -8.59 -2.30
CA THR A 352 10.63 -7.63 -2.62
C THR A 352 9.31 -8.30 -2.96
N SER A 353 8.23 -7.51 -2.96
CA SER A 353 6.90 -7.89 -3.45
C SER A 353 6.79 -7.89 -4.97
N PHE A 354 7.75 -7.33 -5.68
CA PHE A 354 7.81 -7.21 -7.13
C PHE A 354 8.99 -7.97 -7.74
N ARG A 355 9.02 -8.06 -9.06
CA ARG A 355 10.11 -8.63 -9.87
C ARG A 355 10.56 -7.60 -10.88
N LEU A 356 11.83 -7.66 -11.28
CA LEU A 356 12.37 -6.77 -12.29
C LEU A 356 11.97 -7.20 -13.70
N SER A 357 11.82 -6.21 -14.59
CA SER A 357 11.63 -6.42 -16.02
C SER A 357 12.97 -6.41 -16.75
N SER A 358 13.32 -7.46 -17.46
CA SER A 358 14.51 -7.45 -18.32
C SER A 358 14.40 -6.49 -19.50
N GLU A 359 13.20 -6.08 -19.88
CA GLU A 359 12.94 -5.13 -20.99
C GLU A 359 13.24 -3.66 -20.60
N GLY A 360 13.53 -3.42 -19.32
CA GLY A 360 13.81 -2.10 -18.78
C GLY A 360 12.69 -1.52 -17.95
N GLU A 361 13.07 -0.78 -16.94
CA GLU A 361 12.17 -0.04 -16.04
C GLU A 361 12.94 0.98 -15.19
N THR A 362 12.25 1.63 -14.26
CA THR A 362 12.85 2.59 -13.34
C THR A 362 12.70 2.10 -11.92
N LEU A 363 13.82 1.86 -11.24
CA LEU A 363 13.86 1.62 -9.80
C LEU A 363 13.99 2.93 -9.03
N THR A 364 13.29 3.01 -7.90
CA THR A 364 13.33 4.14 -6.99
C THR A 364 13.58 3.65 -5.57
N LEU A 365 14.60 4.20 -4.93
CA LEU A 365 14.88 4.05 -3.50
C LEU A 365 14.34 5.28 -2.77
N SER A 366 13.51 5.08 -1.73
CA SER A 366 12.93 6.17 -0.94
C SER A 366 13.29 6.02 0.54
N ASN A 367 13.42 7.14 1.25
CA ASN A 367 13.67 7.15 2.70
C ASN A 367 12.40 6.74 3.49
N ALA A 368 12.49 6.69 4.82
CA ALA A 368 11.37 6.32 5.70
C ALA A 368 10.19 7.30 5.64
N GLN A 369 10.39 8.53 5.18
CA GLN A 369 9.32 9.50 4.90
C GLN A 369 8.68 9.26 3.53
N GLY A 370 9.18 8.29 2.75
CA GLY A 370 8.72 7.97 1.41
C GLY A 370 9.21 8.93 0.33
N GLN A 371 10.20 9.78 0.64
CA GLN A 371 10.81 10.69 -0.32
C GLN A 371 11.87 9.94 -1.13
N PRO A 372 11.86 9.99 -2.45
CA PRO A 372 12.90 9.40 -3.29
C PRO A 372 14.28 9.96 -2.93
N VAL A 373 15.25 9.09 -2.72
CA VAL A 373 16.64 9.47 -2.43
C VAL A 373 17.59 9.08 -3.55
N ASP A 374 17.18 8.12 -4.37
CA ASP A 374 17.91 7.70 -5.57
C ASP A 374 16.97 7.03 -6.56
N SER A 375 17.32 7.09 -7.84
CA SER A 375 16.57 6.45 -8.91
C SER A 375 17.49 6.04 -10.04
N ALA A 376 17.22 4.91 -10.68
CA ALA A 376 17.95 4.41 -11.82
C ALA A 376 16.96 3.87 -12.87
N THR A 377 17.08 4.36 -14.10
CA THR A 377 16.36 3.83 -15.25
C THR A 377 17.34 3.05 -16.11
N TYR A 378 16.98 1.81 -16.44
CA TYR A 378 17.74 0.96 -17.35
C TYR A 378 16.88 0.52 -18.52
N ASP A 379 17.53 0.22 -19.63
CA ASP A 379 16.92 -0.38 -20.80
C ASP A 379 17.08 -1.91 -20.74
N LEU A 380 16.84 -2.62 -21.84
CA LEU A 380 16.99 -4.06 -21.96
C LEU A 380 18.32 -4.56 -21.37
N LEU A 381 18.24 -5.50 -20.45
CA LEU A 381 19.37 -6.25 -19.88
C LEU A 381 19.25 -7.72 -20.28
N HIS A 382 20.33 -8.27 -20.86
CA HIS A 382 20.38 -9.70 -21.16
C HIS A 382 20.66 -10.53 -19.90
N THR A 383 20.48 -11.84 -20.02
CA THR A 383 20.68 -12.77 -18.92
C THR A 383 22.10 -12.65 -18.36
N ASP A 384 22.19 -12.47 -17.03
CA ASP A 384 23.43 -12.32 -16.27
C ASP A 384 24.24 -11.06 -16.61
N GLU A 385 23.62 -10.06 -17.25
CA GLU A 385 24.17 -8.70 -17.34
C GLU A 385 23.75 -7.87 -16.12
N ALA A 386 24.60 -6.97 -15.74
CA ALA A 386 24.34 -5.98 -14.68
C ALA A 386 24.36 -4.56 -15.22
N TYR A 387 23.44 -3.73 -14.73
CA TYR A 387 23.50 -2.27 -14.88
C TYR A 387 24.19 -1.73 -13.63
N VAL A 388 25.38 -1.20 -13.78
CA VAL A 388 26.31 -0.87 -12.69
C VAL A 388 26.59 0.62 -12.63
N ARG A 389 26.57 1.17 -11.42
CA ARG A 389 26.94 2.57 -11.17
C ARG A 389 28.46 2.71 -10.99
N GLY A 390 29.08 3.50 -11.84
CA GLY A 390 30.50 3.88 -11.75
C GLY A 390 30.80 4.83 -10.57
N ALA A 391 32.08 4.98 -10.26
CA ALA A 391 32.53 5.88 -9.20
C ALA A 391 32.22 7.36 -9.46
N ASP A 392 32.01 7.73 -10.73
CA ASP A 392 31.59 9.06 -11.17
C ASP A 392 30.07 9.26 -11.13
N GLY A 393 29.32 8.24 -10.69
CA GLY A 393 27.87 8.24 -10.64
C GLY A 393 27.17 7.86 -11.96
N SER A 394 27.90 7.67 -13.04
CA SER A 394 27.33 7.21 -14.31
C SER A 394 26.92 5.74 -14.25
N TRP A 395 25.91 5.38 -15.05
CA TRP A 395 25.45 4.02 -15.17
C TRP A 395 25.86 3.39 -16.50
N SER A 396 26.23 2.13 -16.48
CA SER A 396 26.55 1.37 -17.69
C SER A 396 26.30 -0.12 -17.52
N VAL A 397 26.03 -0.82 -18.64
CA VAL A 397 26.00 -2.27 -18.63
C VAL A 397 27.44 -2.78 -18.45
N GLY A 398 27.61 -3.72 -17.54
CA GLY A 398 28.91 -4.23 -17.17
C GLY A 398 28.85 -5.62 -16.52
N THR A 399 30.01 -6.02 -16.00
CA THR A 399 30.12 -7.29 -15.24
C THR A 399 29.58 -7.05 -13.83
N PRO A 400 28.72 -7.95 -13.34
CA PRO A 400 28.26 -7.91 -11.94
C PRO A 400 29.43 -7.90 -10.97
N SER A 401 29.26 -7.20 -9.85
CA SER A 401 30.24 -7.23 -8.75
C SER A 401 30.27 -8.61 -8.08
N GLU A 402 31.43 -9.07 -7.63
CA GLU A 402 31.63 -10.36 -6.96
C GLU A 402 30.96 -10.42 -5.57
#